data_063bae7f9abf1c5b69f9b31a6586e295
#
_entry.id   063bae7f9abf1c5b69f9b31a6586e295
#
_cell.length_a   1.000
_cell.length_b   1.000
_cell.length_c   1.000
_cell.angle_alpha   90.00
_cell.angle_beta   90.00
_cell.angle_gamma   90.00
#
_symmetry.space_group_name_H-M   'P 1'
#
loop_
_entity.id
_entity.type
_entity.pdbx_description
1 polymer ?
#
loop_
_entity_poly.entity_id
_entity_poly.type
_entity_poly.pdbx_seq_one_letter_code
_entity_poly.pdbx_strand_id
1 'polypeptide(L)'
;LGTLVLSGCASFSPDGGFDTVRETTRARIGADAQWARSDEARKEIDTRVTELLAKPLAAEDAVQVAIYNNRGLRAAFYDLGISEAEMVQAGRLPNPHFSMLRTSRAENGVREFKIEQVLTFNLFALITMPLAVEVEKRNFAQTQRMTALEVARLASETRKAYFGTIAAEESVRYLRKVRQAAEAGAGLARKMAEVGNFNRLQQAREQGFYASAALDLARAEQASIAARERLTKLLGLPSPQAIRLPERLPDLPKLPDELPAVEQTA
;
A
#
# COMPACT_ATOMS: atom_id res chain seq x y z
N LEU A 1 -41.97 23.06 -30.67
CA LEU A 1 -40.79 23.41 -29.85
C LEU A 1 -40.39 22.18 -29.04
N GLY A 2 -39.46 21.39 -29.56
CA GLY A 2 -38.90 20.24 -28.88
C GLY A 2 -37.84 20.71 -27.88
N THR A 3 -38.08 20.56 -26.61
CA THR A 3 -37.11 20.63 -25.55
C THR A 3 -36.13 19.41 -25.71
N LEU A 4 -35.01 19.60 -26.33
CA LEU A 4 -33.90 18.68 -26.26
C LEU A 4 -33.44 18.65 -24.80
N VAL A 5 -33.84 17.56 -24.09
CA VAL A 5 -33.29 17.24 -22.75
C VAL A 5 -31.84 16.86 -22.94
N LEU A 6 -30.92 17.79 -22.72
CA LEU A 6 -29.48 17.59 -22.58
C LEU A 6 -29.17 16.84 -21.26
N SER A 7 -29.74 15.66 -21.08
CA SER A 7 -29.45 14.77 -19.95
C SER A 7 -28.33 13.80 -20.29
N GLY A 8 -27.18 14.33 -20.68
CA GLY A 8 -26.03 13.53 -21.09
C GLY A 8 -24.69 14.01 -20.55
N CYS A 9 -24.66 14.91 -19.58
CA CYS A 9 -23.40 15.27 -18.94
C CYS A 9 -22.96 14.13 -18.02
N ALA A 10 -21.89 13.44 -18.37
CA ALA A 10 -21.21 12.56 -17.43
C ALA A 10 -20.88 13.37 -16.17
N SER A 11 -21.33 12.91 -15.04
CA SER A 11 -21.12 13.54 -13.73
C SER A 11 -20.22 12.67 -12.88
N PHE A 12 -19.47 13.29 -11.97
CA PHE A 12 -18.73 12.56 -10.97
C PHE A 12 -19.66 11.76 -10.05
N SER A 13 -19.24 10.56 -9.65
CA SER A 13 -19.91 9.80 -8.60
C SER A 13 -19.68 10.49 -7.24
N PRO A 14 -20.62 10.40 -6.29
CA PRO A 14 -20.47 11.02 -4.97
C PRO A 14 -19.24 10.51 -4.19
N ASP A 15 -18.92 9.24 -4.40
CA ASP A 15 -17.82 8.51 -3.74
C ASP A 15 -16.53 8.45 -4.55
N GLY A 16 -16.48 8.96 -5.79
CA GLY A 16 -15.33 8.84 -6.68
C GLY A 16 -15.09 7.41 -7.18
N GLY A 17 -16.15 6.59 -7.21
CA GLY A 17 -16.10 5.17 -7.59
C GLY A 17 -15.45 4.26 -6.56
N PHE A 18 -15.28 4.75 -5.33
CA PHE A 18 -14.58 4.02 -4.26
C PHE A 18 -15.43 2.91 -3.63
N ASP A 19 -16.75 2.97 -3.72
CA ASP A 19 -17.64 1.97 -3.12
C ASP A 19 -17.34 0.55 -3.59
N THR A 20 -17.07 0.36 -4.88
CA THR A 20 -16.66 -0.95 -5.44
C THR A 20 -15.38 -1.49 -4.78
N VAL A 21 -14.39 -0.62 -4.53
CA VAL A 21 -13.13 -0.98 -3.85
C VAL A 21 -13.42 -1.35 -2.39
N ARG A 22 -14.23 -0.56 -1.70
CA ARG A 22 -14.62 -0.80 -0.30
C ARG A 22 -15.38 -2.11 -0.12
N GLU A 23 -16.38 -2.36 -0.97
CA GLU A 23 -17.16 -3.60 -0.92
C GLU A 23 -16.31 -4.83 -1.20
N THR A 24 -15.45 -4.78 -2.23
CA THR A 24 -14.52 -5.86 -2.55
C THR A 24 -13.54 -6.12 -1.40
N THR A 25 -13.01 -5.06 -0.79
CA THR A 25 -12.11 -5.16 0.36
C THR A 25 -12.82 -5.83 1.54
N ARG A 26 -14.01 -5.38 1.87
CA ARG A 26 -14.81 -5.95 2.97
C ARG A 26 -15.15 -7.42 2.73
N ALA A 27 -15.58 -7.77 1.53
CA ALA A 27 -15.99 -9.12 1.17
C ALA A 27 -14.81 -10.12 1.13
N ARG A 28 -13.63 -9.68 0.64
CA ARG A 28 -12.49 -10.57 0.41
C ARG A 28 -11.47 -10.59 1.55
N ILE A 29 -11.35 -9.50 2.30
CA ILE A 29 -10.30 -9.30 3.30
C ILE A 29 -10.86 -9.17 4.70
N GLY A 30 -12.15 -8.80 4.84
CA GLY A 30 -12.78 -8.51 6.13
C GLY A 30 -12.33 -7.18 6.76
N ALA A 31 -11.60 -6.35 6.01
CA ALA A 31 -11.10 -5.06 6.47
C ALA A 31 -11.93 -3.91 5.88
N ASP A 32 -11.90 -2.76 6.54
CA ASP A 32 -12.57 -1.55 6.07
C ASP A 32 -11.57 -0.65 5.34
N ALA A 33 -11.90 -0.29 4.10
CA ALA A 33 -11.13 0.67 3.33
C ALA A 33 -11.84 2.03 3.35
N GLN A 34 -11.10 3.10 3.61
CA GLN A 34 -11.63 4.45 3.63
C GLN A 34 -10.71 5.39 2.85
N TRP A 35 -11.30 6.21 2.01
CA TRP A 35 -10.60 7.26 1.28
C TRP A 35 -10.88 8.62 1.93
N ALA A 36 -9.91 9.15 2.67
CA ALA A 36 -10.01 10.49 3.24
C ALA A 36 -9.90 11.54 2.13
N ARG A 37 -11.02 12.17 1.80
CA ARG A 37 -11.12 13.25 0.79
C ARG A 37 -11.17 14.64 1.43
N SER A 38 -11.23 14.71 2.76
CA SER A 38 -11.18 15.94 3.53
C SER A 38 -10.23 15.82 4.73
N ASP A 39 -9.83 16.94 5.31
CA ASP A 39 -8.98 16.98 6.49
C ASP A 39 -9.69 16.40 7.73
N GLU A 40 -11.01 16.54 7.82
CA GLU A 40 -11.82 15.97 8.89
C GLU A 40 -11.82 14.44 8.81
N ALA A 41 -12.09 13.88 7.62
CA ALA A 41 -12.01 12.43 7.38
C ALA A 41 -10.60 11.89 7.65
N ARG A 42 -9.57 12.67 7.34
CA ARG A 42 -8.19 12.30 7.65
C ARG A 42 -7.93 12.23 9.15
N LYS A 43 -8.38 13.21 9.92
CA LYS A 43 -8.27 13.23 11.39
C LYS A 43 -9.01 12.06 12.05
N GLU A 44 -10.18 11.70 11.53
CA GLU A 44 -10.92 10.52 12.01
C GLU A 44 -10.12 9.23 11.81
N ILE A 45 -9.54 9.04 10.63
CA ILE A 45 -8.67 7.90 10.35
C ILE A 45 -7.44 7.89 11.27
N ASP A 46 -6.78 9.04 11.47
CA ASP A 46 -5.60 9.15 12.34
C ASP A 46 -5.95 8.81 13.80
N THR A 47 -7.14 9.20 14.27
CA THR A 47 -7.65 8.81 15.60
C THR A 47 -7.82 7.30 15.69
N ARG A 48 -8.45 6.67 14.72
CA ARG A 48 -8.63 5.20 14.69
C ARG A 48 -7.30 4.45 14.63
N VAL A 49 -6.33 4.95 13.85
CA VAL A 49 -4.98 4.39 13.81
C VAL A 49 -4.31 4.48 15.19
N THR A 50 -4.45 5.60 15.88
CA THR A 50 -3.90 5.81 17.21
C THR A 50 -4.53 4.85 18.22
N GLU A 51 -5.83 4.65 18.17
CA GLU A 51 -6.55 3.69 19.03
C GLU A 51 -6.09 2.24 18.81
N LEU A 52 -5.90 1.83 17.56
CA LEU A 52 -5.39 0.50 17.21
C LEU A 52 -3.97 0.27 17.73
N LEU A 53 -3.12 1.29 17.68
CA LEU A 53 -1.73 1.23 18.15
C LEU A 53 -1.58 1.33 19.67
N ALA A 54 -2.60 1.74 20.40
CA ALA A 54 -2.56 1.88 21.86
C ALA A 54 -2.44 0.53 22.60
N LYS A 55 -2.85 -0.55 21.97
CA LYS A 55 -2.81 -1.94 22.48
C LYS A 55 -1.79 -2.80 21.72
N PRO A 56 -1.40 -3.99 22.23
CA PRO A 56 -0.64 -4.95 21.45
C PRO A 56 -1.36 -5.27 20.15
N LEU A 57 -0.66 -5.08 19.03
CA LEU A 57 -1.24 -5.14 17.70
C LEU A 57 -1.53 -6.60 17.31
N ALA A 58 -2.77 -6.91 16.96
CA ALA A 58 -3.14 -8.18 16.33
C ALA A 58 -2.86 -8.14 14.82
N ALA A 59 -2.81 -9.31 14.16
CA ALA A 59 -2.53 -9.39 12.72
C ALA A 59 -3.56 -8.60 11.90
N GLU A 60 -4.84 -8.72 12.21
CA GLU A 60 -5.91 -8.02 11.50
C GLU A 60 -5.92 -6.51 11.82
N ASP A 61 -5.59 -6.12 13.05
CA ASP A 61 -5.39 -4.71 13.42
C ASP A 61 -4.23 -4.11 12.62
N ALA A 62 -3.13 -4.86 12.41
CA ALA A 62 -2.01 -4.43 11.57
C ALA A 62 -2.44 -4.20 10.11
N VAL A 63 -3.24 -5.11 9.55
CA VAL A 63 -3.82 -4.94 8.21
C VAL A 63 -4.68 -3.69 8.15
N GLN A 64 -5.53 -3.46 9.14
CA GLN A 64 -6.39 -2.30 9.19
C GLN A 64 -5.60 -0.98 9.25
N VAL A 65 -4.55 -0.93 10.09
CA VAL A 65 -3.63 0.22 10.17
C VAL A 65 -2.94 0.45 8.83
N ALA A 66 -2.46 -0.62 8.16
CA ALA A 66 -1.83 -0.50 6.85
C ALA A 66 -2.78 0.09 5.81
N ILE A 67 -4.02 -0.40 5.73
CA ILE A 67 -5.03 0.10 4.78
C ILE A 67 -5.33 1.58 5.02
N TYR A 68 -5.40 2.01 6.28
CA TYR A 68 -5.70 3.39 6.62
C TYR A 68 -4.52 4.35 6.40
N ASN A 69 -3.28 3.87 6.60
CA ASN A 69 -2.15 4.78 6.73
C ASN A 69 -1.05 4.60 5.66
N ASN A 70 -1.10 3.52 4.84
CA ASN A 70 -0.10 3.30 3.81
C ASN A 70 -0.16 4.38 2.73
N ARG A 71 0.98 5.05 2.50
CA ARG A 71 1.05 6.17 1.54
C ARG A 71 0.92 5.72 0.09
N GLY A 72 1.42 4.52 -0.24
CA GLY A 72 1.30 3.95 -1.58
C GLY A 72 -0.16 3.64 -1.93
N LEU A 73 -0.90 3.05 -0.99
CA LEU A 73 -2.32 2.78 -1.18
C LEU A 73 -3.13 4.07 -1.33
N ARG A 74 -2.80 5.12 -0.57
CA ARG A 74 -3.43 6.44 -0.75
C ARG A 74 -3.19 7.01 -2.14
N ALA A 75 -2.01 6.83 -2.71
CA ALA A 75 -1.75 7.24 -4.10
C ALA A 75 -2.67 6.50 -5.08
N ALA A 76 -2.85 5.18 -4.93
CA ALA A 76 -3.77 4.40 -5.76
C ALA A 76 -5.24 4.88 -5.64
N PHE A 77 -5.67 5.40 -4.50
CA PHE A 77 -6.98 6.03 -4.35
C PHE A 77 -7.11 7.34 -5.12
N TYR A 78 -6.03 8.13 -5.23
CA TYR A 78 -6.05 9.32 -6.08
C TYR A 78 -6.04 8.97 -7.57
N ASP A 79 -5.35 7.90 -7.98
CA ASP A 79 -5.38 7.40 -9.37
C ASP A 79 -6.80 6.99 -9.79
N LEU A 80 -7.61 6.47 -8.86
CA LEU A 80 -9.02 6.20 -9.08
C LEU A 80 -9.79 7.48 -9.44
N GLY A 81 -9.58 8.56 -8.66
CA GLY A 81 -10.20 9.86 -8.94
C GLY A 81 -9.75 10.48 -10.27
N ILE A 82 -8.50 10.27 -10.66
CA ILE A 82 -7.99 10.71 -11.97
C ILE A 82 -8.70 9.96 -13.09
N SER A 83 -8.81 8.64 -12.99
CA SER A 83 -9.48 7.81 -13.99
C SER A 83 -10.98 8.13 -14.12
N GLU A 84 -11.65 8.46 -13.00
CA GLU A 84 -13.02 8.98 -13.05
C GLU A 84 -13.11 10.31 -13.79
N ALA A 85 -12.16 11.22 -13.54
CA ALA A 85 -12.11 12.52 -14.21
C ALA A 85 -11.91 12.38 -15.73
N GLU A 86 -11.09 11.43 -16.17
CA GLU A 86 -10.90 11.10 -17.59
C GLU A 86 -12.21 10.57 -18.20
N MET A 87 -12.91 9.69 -17.53
CA MET A 87 -14.23 9.21 -17.96
C MET A 87 -15.25 10.34 -18.08
N VAL A 88 -15.33 11.22 -17.09
CA VAL A 88 -16.21 12.39 -17.11
C VAL A 88 -15.82 13.35 -18.24
N GLN A 89 -14.54 13.57 -18.44
CA GLN A 89 -14.05 14.44 -19.51
C GLN A 89 -14.37 13.89 -20.90
N ALA A 90 -14.25 12.59 -21.13
CA ALA A 90 -14.61 11.95 -22.39
C ALA A 90 -16.11 12.14 -22.73
N GLY A 91 -16.97 12.28 -21.72
CA GLY A 91 -18.39 12.55 -21.88
C GLY A 91 -18.78 14.02 -22.01
N ARG A 92 -17.79 14.94 -22.04
CA ARG A 92 -18.05 16.36 -22.24
C ARG A 92 -17.96 16.74 -23.72
N LEU A 93 -18.78 17.71 -24.12
CA LEU A 93 -18.72 18.26 -25.46
C LEU A 93 -17.34 18.88 -25.71
N PRO A 94 -16.75 18.66 -26.91
CA PRO A 94 -15.52 19.32 -27.31
C PRO A 94 -15.67 20.83 -27.26
N ASN A 95 -14.71 21.51 -26.65
CA ASN A 95 -14.75 22.97 -26.57
C ASN A 95 -14.62 23.60 -27.97
N PRO A 96 -15.54 24.52 -28.36
CA PRO A 96 -15.38 25.30 -29.56
C PRO A 96 -14.17 26.23 -29.42
N HIS A 97 -13.40 26.36 -30.47
CA HIS A 97 -12.31 27.32 -30.56
C HIS A 97 -12.76 28.56 -31.30
N PHE A 98 -12.70 29.71 -30.64
CA PHE A 98 -12.95 31.01 -31.27
C PHE A 98 -11.66 31.79 -31.32
N SER A 99 -11.28 32.25 -32.50
CA SER A 99 -10.16 33.17 -32.69
C SER A 99 -10.59 34.43 -33.42
N MET A 100 -10.06 35.54 -32.99
CA MET A 100 -10.26 36.86 -33.62
C MET A 100 -8.92 37.48 -33.91
N LEU A 101 -8.64 37.68 -35.19
CA LEU A 101 -7.43 38.36 -35.68
C LEU A 101 -7.78 39.72 -36.25
N ARG A 102 -7.18 40.76 -35.73
CA ARG A 102 -7.27 42.11 -36.29
C ARG A 102 -5.92 42.48 -36.88
N THR A 103 -5.88 42.64 -38.20
CA THR A 103 -4.68 43.06 -38.94
C THR A 103 -4.90 44.46 -39.44
N SER A 104 -3.91 45.34 -39.32
CA SER A 104 -3.91 46.65 -39.92
C SER A 104 -2.76 46.75 -40.92
N ARG A 105 -3.04 47.21 -42.16
CA ARG A 105 -2.05 47.47 -43.18
C ARG A 105 -2.15 48.95 -43.58
N ALA A 106 -1.03 49.62 -43.64
CA ALA A 106 -0.95 50.97 -44.19
C ALA A 106 -0.26 50.92 -45.57
N GLU A 107 -0.98 51.33 -46.59
CA GLU A 107 -0.47 51.37 -47.96
C GLU A 107 -0.95 52.71 -48.60
N ASN A 108 -0.03 53.45 -49.22
CA ASN A 108 -0.31 54.76 -49.87
C ASN A 108 -1.06 55.76 -48.95
N GLY A 109 -0.75 55.78 -47.65
CA GLY A 109 -1.38 56.77 -46.71
C GLY A 109 -2.77 56.38 -46.23
N VAL A 110 -3.33 55.24 -46.72
CA VAL A 110 -4.61 54.69 -46.25
C VAL A 110 -4.35 53.52 -45.30
N ARG A 111 -5.00 53.52 -44.14
CA ARG A 111 -4.92 52.42 -43.20
C ARG A 111 -6.14 51.51 -43.32
N GLU A 112 -5.91 50.32 -43.83
CA GLU A 112 -6.94 49.29 -43.91
C GLU A 112 -6.91 48.38 -42.68
N PHE A 113 -8.11 48.03 -42.18
CA PHE A 113 -8.28 47.09 -41.07
C PHE A 113 -8.99 45.86 -41.60
N LYS A 114 -8.40 44.69 -41.34
CA LYS A 114 -9.03 43.41 -41.60
C LYS A 114 -9.31 42.76 -40.24
N ILE A 115 -10.57 42.37 -40.02
CA ILE A 115 -11.00 41.57 -38.85
C ILE A 115 -11.39 40.20 -39.38
N GLU A 116 -10.72 39.19 -38.87
CA GLU A 116 -10.97 37.80 -39.21
C GLU A 116 -11.43 37.09 -37.94
N GLN A 117 -12.61 36.50 -38.00
CA GLN A 117 -13.23 35.75 -36.92
C GLN A 117 -13.39 34.29 -37.37
N VAL A 118 -12.80 33.36 -36.64
CA VAL A 118 -12.90 31.92 -36.94
C VAL A 118 -13.44 31.20 -35.77
N LEU A 119 -14.55 30.49 -36.00
CA LEU A 119 -15.14 29.55 -35.02
C LEU A 119 -14.99 28.13 -35.54
N THR A 120 -14.22 27.32 -34.80
CA THR A 120 -13.90 25.94 -35.17
C THR A 120 -14.58 24.94 -34.21
N PHE A 121 -15.27 23.97 -34.79
CA PHE A 121 -15.88 22.85 -34.07
C PHE A 121 -15.29 21.53 -34.54
N ASN A 122 -15.02 20.62 -33.61
CA ASN A 122 -14.58 19.26 -33.92
C ASN A 122 -15.80 18.33 -33.99
N LEU A 123 -16.43 18.26 -35.17
CA LEU A 123 -17.62 17.41 -35.41
C LEU A 123 -17.28 15.90 -35.32
N PHE A 124 -16.06 15.51 -35.71
CA PHE A 124 -15.64 14.11 -35.63
C PHE A 124 -15.53 13.65 -34.18
N ALA A 125 -14.98 14.45 -33.28
CA ALA A 125 -14.94 14.16 -31.86
C ALA A 125 -16.35 14.02 -31.25
N LEU A 126 -17.32 14.80 -31.74
CA LEU A 126 -18.71 14.68 -31.30
C LEU A 126 -19.34 13.33 -31.71
N ILE A 127 -19.08 12.87 -32.93
CA ILE A 127 -19.60 11.59 -33.45
C ILE A 127 -18.95 10.40 -32.72
N THR A 128 -17.66 10.50 -32.40
CA THR A 128 -16.92 9.42 -31.73
C THR A 128 -17.03 9.45 -30.20
N MET A 129 -17.61 10.48 -29.61
CA MET A 129 -17.74 10.67 -28.16
C MET A 129 -18.39 9.47 -27.43
N PRO A 130 -19.47 8.83 -27.92
CA PRO A 130 -20.06 7.68 -27.24
C PRO A 130 -19.09 6.50 -27.10
N LEU A 131 -18.28 6.26 -28.16
CA LEU A 131 -17.25 5.21 -28.13
C LEU A 131 -16.12 5.56 -27.16
N ALA A 132 -15.68 6.81 -27.14
CA ALA A 132 -14.67 7.29 -26.18
C ALA A 132 -15.15 7.12 -24.74
N VAL A 133 -16.40 7.48 -24.44
CA VAL A 133 -16.99 7.28 -23.09
C VAL A 133 -17.03 5.80 -22.71
N GLU A 134 -17.39 4.91 -23.62
CA GLU A 134 -17.40 3.47 -23.34
C GLU A 134 -16.01 2.92 -23.06
N VAL A 135 -14.98 3.37 -23.76
CA VAL A 135 -13.58 3.01 -23.51
C VAL A 135 -13.16 3.47 -22.11
N GLU A 136 -13.44 4.75 -21.78
CA GLU A 136 -13.04 5.29 -20.47
C GLU A 136 -13.82 4.67 -19.31
N LYS A 137 -15.07 4.27 -19.50
CA LYS A 137 -15.81 3.46 -18.50
C LYS A 137 -15.11 2.13 -18.20
N ARG A 138 -14.58 1.48 -19.22
CA ARG A 138 -13.83 0.21 -19.05
C ARG A 138 -12.50 0.45 -18.37
N ASN A 139 -11.79 1.52 -18.73
CA ASN A 139 -10.56 1.95 -18.07
C ASN A 139 -10.81 2.24 -16.58
N PHE A 140 -11.87 2.95 -16.26
CA PHE A 140 -12.26 3.23 -14.89
C PHE A 140 -12.59 1.96 -14.10
N ALA A 141 -13.40 1.05 -14.68
CA ALA A 141 -13.68 -0.24 -14.05
C ALA A 141 -12.42 -1.11 -13.86
N GLN A 142 -11.45 -1.02 -14.77
CA GLN A 142 -10.14 -1.65 -14.62
C GLN A 142 -9.39 -1.03 -13.44
N THR A 143 -9.31 0.28 -13.34
CA THR A 143 -8.65 1.00 -12.23
C THR A 143 -9.26 0.64 -10.89
N GLN A 144 -10.59 0.52 -10.78
CA GLN A 144 -11.27 0.06 -9.57
C GLN A 144 -10.79 -1.34 -9.14
N ARG A 145 -10.70 -2.29 -10.09
CA ARG A 145 -10.22 -3.65 -9.81
C ARG A 145 -8.75 -3.68 -9.42
N MET A 146 -7.91 -2.89 -10.08
CA MET A 146 -6.49 -2.77 -9.75
C MET A 146 -6.28 -2.17 -8.36
N THR A 147 -7.06 -1.17 -8.00
CA THR A 147 -7.03 -0.58 -6.65
C THR A 147 -7.46 -1.59 -5.59
N ALA A 148 -8.52 -2.36 -5.83
CA ALA A 148 -8.93 -3.44 -4.91
C ALA A 148 -7.86 -4.54 -4.78
N LEU A 149 -7.18 -4.88 -5.88
CA LEU A 149 -6.06 -5.82 -5.87
C LEU A 149 -4.88 -5.30 -5.05
N GLU A 150 -4.57 -4.00 -5.14
CA GLU A 150 -3.49 -3.38 -4.35
C GLU A 150 -3.80 -3.39 -2.85
N VAL A 151 -5.06 -3.19 -2.46
CA VAL A 151 -5.50 -3.38 -1.06
C VAL A 151 -5.27 -4.82 -0.61
N ALA A 152 -5.66 -5.81 -1.42
CA ALA A 152 -5.48 -7.23 -1.09
C ALA A 152 -4.00 -7.61 -0.98
N ARG A 153 -3.17 -7.09 -1.88
CA ARG A 153 -1.72 -7.27 -1.85
C ARG A 153 -1.11 -6.68 -0.59
N LEU A 154 -1.45 -5.43 -0.25
CA LEU A 154 -0.98 -4.78 0.97
C LEU A 154 -1.38 -5.57 2.21
N ALA A 155 -2.62 -6.05 2.30
CA ALA A 155 -3.09 -6.88 3.41
C ALA A 155 -2.26 -8.17 3.55
N SER A 156 -2.00 -8.87 2.45
CA SER A 156 -1.18 -10.09 2.45
C SER A 156 0.28 -9.81 2.85
N GLU A 157 0.89 -8.77 2.29
CA GLU A 157 2.26 -8.37 2.64
C GLU A 157 2.37 -7.94 4.11
N THR A 158 1.36 -7.24 4.63
CA THR A 158 1.32 -6.83 6.04
C THR A 158 1.22 -8.02 6.97
N ARG A 159 0.34 -9.01 6.69
CA ARG A 159 0.26 -10.25 7.47
C ARG A 159 1.58 -11.01 7.49
N LYS A 160 2.23 -11.17 6.32
CA LYS A 160 3.55 -11.83 6.21
C LYS A 160 4.62 -11.07 7.00
N ALA A 161 4.66 -9.75 6.90
CA ALA A 161 5.62 -8.93 7.64
C ALA A 161 5.35 -8.95 9.15
N TYR A 162 4.09 -8.95 9.58
CA TYR A 162 3.68 -9.05 10.96
C TYR A 162 4.21 -10.35 11.62
N PHE A 163 3.87 -11.51 11.05
CA PHE A 163 4.34 -12.80 11.58
C PHE A 163 5.86 -12.95 11.44
N GLY A 164 6.44 -12.47 10.34
CA GLY A 164 7.89 -12.48 10.14
C GLY A 164 8.65 -11.64 11.18
N THR A 165 8.08 -10.53 11.63
CA THR A 165 8.68 -9.69 12.66
C THR A 165 8.66 -10.39 14.02
N ILE A 166 7.52 -10.98 14.42
CA ILE A 166 7.41 -11.73 15.67
C ILE A 166 8.39 -12.91 15.68
N ALA A 167 8.47 -13.68 14.58
CA ALA A 167 9.40 -14.80 14.43
C ALA A 167 10.87 -14.36 14.56
N ALA A 168 11.23 -13.24 13.94
CA ALA A 168 12.59 -12.70 14.02
C ALA A 168 12.93 -12.25 15.45
N GLU A 169 12.02 -11.58 16.16
CA GLU A 169 12.20 -11.19 17.56
C GLU A 169 12.29 -12.41 18.49
N GLU A 170 11.52 -13.45 18.24
CA GLU A 170 11.57 -14.70 18.99
C GLU A 170 12.90 -15.42 18.76
N SER A 171 13.40 -15.44 17.53
CA SER A 171 14.72 -15.99 17.18
C SER A 171 15.85 -15.27 17.92
N VAL A 172 15.80 -13.94 18.04
CA VAL A 172 16.77 -13.17 18.83
C VAL A 172 16.74 -13.60 20.30
N ARG A 173 15.56 -13.74 20.89
CA ARG A 173 15.43 -14.18 22.30
C ARG A 173 15.99 -15.57 22.51
N TYR A 174 15.75 -16.49 21.57
CA TYR A 174 16.30 -17.83 21.60
C TYR A 174 17.83 -17.83 21.49
N LEU A 175 18.37 -17.16 20.48
CA LEU A 175 19.82 -17.11 20.24
C LEU A 175 20.60 -16.38 21.34
N ARG A 176 20.00 -15.44 22.04
CA ARG A 176 20.59 -14.86 23.26
C ARG A 176 20.83 -15.91 24.33
N LYS A 177 19.87 -16.83 24.54
CA LYS A 177 20.02 -17.94 25.48
C LYS A 177 21.09 -18.94 25.01
N VAL A 178 21.13 -19.24 23.72
CA VAL A 178 22.15 -20.11 23.14
C VAL A 178 23.55 -19.52 23.32
N ARG A 179 23.74 -18.23 23.00
CA ARG A 179 25.01 -17.54 23.22
C ARG A 179 25.42 -17.54 24.71
N GLN A 180 24.51 -17.29 25.61
CA GLN A 180 24.78 -17.30 27.04
C GLN A 180 25.22 -18.69 27.52
N ALA A 181 24.57 -19.76 27.06
CA ALA A 181 24.97 -21.13 27.37
C ALA A 181 26.35 -21.49 26.79
N ALA A 182 26.61 -21.09 25.53
CA ALA A 182 27.90 -21.29 24.86
C ALA A 182 29.03 -20.53 25.56
N GLU A 183 28.77 -19.30 26.04
CA GLU A 183 29.73 -18.50 26.81
C GLU A 183 30.14 -19.18 28.13
N ALA A 184 29.15 -19.73 28.85
CA ALA A 184 29.38 -20.49 30.07
C ALA A 184 30.18 -21.77 29.79
N GLY A 185 29.85 -22.49 28.69
CA GLY A 185 30.58 -23.69 28.25
C GLY A 185 32.04 -23.38 27.92
N ALA A 186 32.30 -22.34 27.13
CA ALA A 186 33.66 -21.90 26.78
C ALA A 186 34.44 -21.46 28.02
N GLY A 187 33.78 -20.77 28.97
CA GLY A 187 34.40 -20.39 30.25
C GLY A 187 34.80 -21.60 31.11
N LEU A 188 33.90 -22.61 31.17
CA LEU A 188 34.20 -23.85 31.89
C LEU A 188 35.36 -24.63 31.20
N ALA A 189 35.32 -24.76 29.86
CA ALA A 189 36.36 -25.43 29.09
C ALA A 189 37.74 -24.81 29.32
N ARG A 190 37.84 -23.48 29.44
CA ARG A 190 39.07 -22.76 29.76
C ARG A 190 39.58 -23.17 31.14
N LYS A 191 38.72 -23.14 32.18
CA LYS A 191 39.11 -23.52 33.53
C LYS A 191 39.55 -24.99 33.63
N MET A 192 38.84 -25.90 32.90
CA MET A 192 39.23 -27.29 32.80
C MET A 192 40.57 -27.53 32.12
N ALA A 193 40.91 -26.71 31.08
CA ALA A 193 42.17 -26.76 30.42
C ALA A 193 43.34 -26.26 31.33
N GLU A 194 43.08 -25.22 32.12
CA GLU A 194 44.04 -24.69 33.11
C GLU A 194 44.46 -25.73 34.15
N VAL A 195 43.54 -26.60 34.57
CA VAL A 195 43.81 -27.68 35.53
C VAL A 195 44.18 -29.03 34.87
N GLY A 196 44.39 -29.04 33.56
CA GLY A 196 44.83 -30.21 32.77
C GLY A 196 43.74 -31.22 32.41
N ASN A 197 42.47 -30.97 32.75
CA ASN A 197 41.35 -31.86 32.47
C ASN A 197 40.82 -31.78 31.03
N PHE A 198 41.10 -30.67 30.32
CA PHE A 198 40.80 -30.50 28.88
C PHE A 198 42.08 -30.28 28.10
N ASN A 199 42.14 -30.88 26.91
CA ASN A 199 43.24 -30.58 25.97
C ASN A 199 42.90 -29.32 25.13
N ARG A 200 43.91 -28.79 24.44
CA ARG A 200 43.76 -27.57 23.63
C ARG A 200 42.69 -27.68 22.53
N LEU A 201 42.49 -28.89 21.95
CA LEU A 201 41.48 -29.11 20.92
C LEU A 201 40.04 -29.00 21.50
N GLN A 202 39.86 -29.60 22.67
CA GLN A 202 38.56 -29.51 23.35
C GLN A 202 38.22 -28.07 23.72
N GLN A 203 39.15 -27.33 24.29
CA GLN A 203 39.02 -25.91 24.60
C GLN A 203 38.70 -25.08 23.33
N ALA A 204 39.45 -25.31 22.22
CA ALA A 204 39.22 -24.60 20.97
C ALA A 204 37.85 -24.88 20.34
N ARG A 205 37.30 -26.10 20.47
CA ARG A 205 35.96 -26.45 20.01
C ARG A 205 34.85 -25.65 20.74
N GLU A 206 34.96 -25.59 22.07
CA GLU A 206 33.98 -24.81 22.86
C GLU A 206 34.11 -23.30 22.57
N GLN A 207 35.32 -22.80 22.38
CA GLN A 207 35.53 -21.40 21.96
C GLN A 207 34.96 -21.14 20.56
N GLY A 208 35.11 -22.08 19.62
CA GLY A 208 34.54 -22.02 18.28
C GLY A 208 33.01 -22.02 18.31
N PHE A 209 32.41 -22.87 19.16
CA PHE A 209 30.95 -22.89 19.34
C PHE A 209 30.42 -21.56 19.87
N TYR A 210 31.08 -20.97 20.89
CA TYR A 210 30.72 -19.65 21.40
C TYR A 210 30.84 -18.56 20.35
N ALA A 211 31.93 -18.55 19.54
CA ALA A 211 32.09 -17.58 18.46
C ALA A 211 30.98 -17.70 17.39
N SER A 212 30.63 -18.93 17.05
CA SER A 212 29.49 -19.20 16.11
C SER A 212 28.16 -18.70 16.68
N ALA A 213 27.85 -19.03 17.93
CA ALA A 213 26.62 -18.58 18.60
C ALA A 213 26.52 -17.04 18.70
N ALA A 214 27.65 -16.37 18.91
CA ALA A 214 27.72 -14.91 18.94
C ALA A 214 27.45 -14.30 17.53
N LEU A 215 28.00 -14.92 16.48
CA LEU A 215 27.76 -14.50 15.10
C LEU A 215 26.30 -14.72 14.70
N ASP A 216 25.70 -15.85 15.06
CA ASP A 216 24.32 -16.16 14.74
C ASP A 216 23.35 -15.22 15.44
N LEU A 217 23.64 -14.84 16.70
CA LEU A 217 22.87 -13.81 17.40
C LEU A 217 22.96 -12.45 16.67
N ALA A 218 24.16 -12.02 16.28
CA ALA A 218 24.33 -10.74 15.58
C ALA A 218 23.55 -10.70 14.25
N ARG A 219 23.54 -11.81 13.51
CA ARG A 219 22.73 -11.95 12.28
C ARG A 219 21.23 -11.89 12.56
N ALA A 220 20.78 -12.56 13.61
CA ALA A 220 19.37 -12.54 14.01
C ALA A 220 18.94 -11.15 14.47
N GLU A 221 19.76 -10.41 15.19
CA GLU A 221 19.47 -9.04 15.62
C GLU A 221 19.34 -8.10 14.40
N GLN A 222 20.21 -8.22 13.41
CA GLN A 222 20.09 -7.47 12.16
C GLN A 222 18.81 -7.83 11.39
N ALA A 223 18.49 -9.12 11.27
CA ALA A 223 17.27 -9.59 10.60
C ALA A 223 16.01 -9.09 11.31
N SER A 224 15.98 -9.07 12.63
CA SER A 224 14.88 -8.55 13.44
C SER A 224 14.64 -7.06 13.21
N ILE A 225 15.70 -6.26 13.17
CA ILE A 225 15.62 -4.82 12.84
C ILE A 225 15.03 -4.63 11.45
N ALA A 226 15.55 -5.35 10.45
CA ALA A 226 15.07 -5.25 9.07
C ALA A 226 13.59 -5.66 8.92
N ALA A 227 13.16 -6.73 9.62
CA ALA A 227 11.78 -7.17 9.62
C ALA A 227 10.85 -6.10 10.24
N ARG A 228 11.26 -5.52 11.36
CA ARG A 228 10.51 -4.48 12.06
C ARG A 228 10.37 -3.21 11.22
N GLU A 229 11.44 -2.78 10.57
CA GLU A 229 11.43 -1.65 9.63
C GLU A 229 10.50 -1.91 8.42
N ARG A 230 10.53 -3.12 7.88
CA ARG A 230 9.62 -3.50 6.78
C ARG A 230 8.15 -3.40 7.22
N LEU A 231 7.81 -3.93 8.39
CA LEU A 231 6.46 -3.81 8.94
C LEU A 231 6.07 -2.35 9.15
N THR A 232 6.94 -1.54 9.76
CA THR A 232 6.73 -0.10 9.98
C THR A 232 6.41 0.63 8.68
N LYS A 233 7.15 0.32 7.61
CA LYS A 233 6.94 0.91 6.28
C LYS A 233 5.57 0.51 5.70
N LEU A 234 5.17 -0.76 5.81
CA LEU A 234 3.86 -1.22 5.34
C LEU A 234 2.73 -0.57 6.11
N LEU A 235 2.88 -0.40 7.42
CA LEU A 235 1.92 0.32 8.28
C LEU A 235 1.90 1.84 8.02
N GLY A 236 2.84 2.38 7.24
CA GLY A 236 2.96 3.81 6.97
C GLY A 236 3.34 4.65 8.19
N LEU A 237 3.94 4.05 9.21
CA LEU A 237 4.30 4.71 10.46
C LEU A 237 5.68 5.41 10.35
N PRO A 238 5.89 6.52 11.06
CA PRO A 238 7.15 7.23 11.03
C PRO A 238 8.26 6.54 11.83
N SER A 239 7.90 5.65 12.74
CA SER A 239 8.85 5.03 13.67
C SER A 239 8.40 3.62 14.10
N PRO A 240 9.35 2.67 14.22
CA PRO A 240 9.07 1.31 14.69
C PRO A 240 8.68 1.24 16.17
N GLN A 241 9.01 2.26 16.98
CA GLN A 241 8.69 2.27 18.41
C GLN A 241 7.18 2.35 18.70
N ALA A 242 6.40 2.83 17.76
CA ALA A 242 4.93 2.88 17.87
C ALA A 242 4.26 1.50 17.85
N ILE A 243 4.98 0.44 17.44
CA ILE A 243 4.42 -0.90 17.27
C ILE A 243 4.70 -1.76 18.49
N ARG A 244 3.65 -2.24 19.16
CA ARG A 244 3.74 -3.26 20.21
C ARG A 244 3.26 -4.59 19.63
N LEU A 245 4.14 -5.59 19.56
CA LEU A 245 3.83 -6.93 19.06
C LEU A 245 3.74 -7.93 20.21
N PRO A 246 3.00 -9.04 20.02
CA PRO A 246 3.04 -10.18 20.94
C PRO A 246 4.46 -10.76 21.04
N GLU A 247 4.79 -11.33 22.19
CA GLU A 247 6.11 -11.94 22.41
C GLU A 247 6.32 -13.25 21.66
N ARG A 248 5.24 -13.94 21.28
CA ARG A 248 5.28 -15.25 20.63
C ARG A 248 4.34 -15.31 19.45
N LEU A 249 4.71 -16.15 18.50
CA LEU A 249 3.79 -16.52 17.42
C LEU A 249 2.56 -17.22 18.02
N PRO A 250 1.36 -17.00 17.45
CA PRO A 250 0.19 -17.78 17.80
C PRO A 250 0.41 -19.26 17.44
N ASP A 251 -0.33 -20.14 18.10
CA ASP A 251 -0.33 -21.55 17.72
C ASP A 251 -0.78 -21.71 16.27
N LEU A 252 -0.24 -22.73 15.62
CA LEU A 252 -0.63 -23.04 14.24
C LEU A 252 -2.14 -23.31 14.20
N PRO A 253 -2.84 -22.77 13.20
CA PRO A 253 -4.25 -23.11 12.99
C PRO A 253 -4.36 -24.61 12.79
N LYS A 254 -5.41 -25.21 13.35
CA LYS A 254 -5.75 -26.60 13.01
C LYS A 254 -5.95 -26.66 11.50
N LEU A 255 -5.28 -27.63 10.86
CA LEU A 255 -5.48 -27.86 9.43
C LEU A 255 -6.96 -28.10 9.19
N PRO A 256 -7.59 -27.41 8.24
CA PRO A 256 -8.94 -27.75 7.85
C PRO A 256 -8.93 -29.17 7.32
N ASP A 257 -9.92 -29.98 7.74
CA ASP A 257 -10.03 -31.40 7.31
C ASP A 257 -10.21 -31.52 5.79
N GLU A 258 -10.70 -30.45 5.15
CA GLU A 258 -10.80 -30.34 3.68
C GLU A 258 -10.32 -28.94 3.25
N LEU A 259 -9.44 -28.87 2.24
CA LEU A 259 -9.12 -27.63 1.58
C LEU A 259 -10.38 -27.18 0.80
N PRO A 260 -10.90 -25.97 1.03
CA PRO A 260 -11.98 -25.46 0.21
C PRO A 260 -11.57 -25.53 -1.26
N ALA A 261 -12.49 -25.91 -2.13
CA ALA A 261 -12.25 -26.01 -3.57
C ALA A 261 -11.92 -24.61 -4.12
N VAL A 262 -10.65 -24.25 -4.11
CA VAL A 262 -10.14 -22.93 -4.54
C VAL A 262 -10.50 -22.66 -6.00
N GLU A 263 -10.60 -23.72 -6.81
CA GLU A 263 -11.00 -23.65 -8.22
C GLU A 263 -12.44 -23.15 -8.44
N GLN A 264 -13.33 -23.30 -7.46
CA GLN A 264 -14.73 -22.84 -7.57
C GLN A 264 -14.92 -21.38 -7.16
N THR A 265 -13.91 -20.77 -6.55
CA THR A 265 -13.96 -19.39 -6.04
C THR A 265 -13.07 -18.40 -6.84
N ALA A 266 -12.35 -18.89 -7.84
CA ALA A 266 -11.56 -18.10 -8.79
C ALA A 266 -12.41 -17.66 -9.98
#